data_d24609ac493bdebc61b64e54e95c2eb2
#
_entry.id   d24609ac493bdebc61b64e54e95c2eb2
#
_cell.length_a   1.000
_cell.length_b   1.000
_cell.length_c   1.000
_cell.angle_alpha   90.00
_cell.angle_beta   90.00
_cell.angle_gamma   90.00
#
_symmetry.space_group_name_H-M   'P 1'
#
loop_
_entity.id
_entity.type
_entity.pdbx_description
1 polymer ?
#
loop_
_entity_poly.entity_id
_entity_poly.type
_entity_poly.pdbx_seq_one_letter_code
_entity_poly.pdbx_strand_id
1 'polypeptide(L)'
;MKSTFFKPLTGLLALTLILGYAPASFASAVSLVSVKVKAPPKLDGKRDAVWKKAKQVKVEAEDGPEISVKTVHTKDRIYFLLSWKDWTKSINQDKWVYDGKKWGVKQEKRWEDEDPWEADSDRFCFQWPIRDEVLIQKFAKKGCSVLCHKPEKENKMFTNGPHEASDIWQWRASTTNPLGYADDGFLDNTNISKKVEKNADKRINAAHKWDDPGAGKSINVRNIKGNGPRWMSKTPKGGPFLFKGHEVPLDMSRIKKGDAVPGWLLSRPKGSRGDISASAKYDKKEGRWTLELSRKLVTGDNVHDVQFDDLSKTYYFGIAVWENDLLYGHTRVKKPFALTFK
;
A
#
# COMPACT_ATOMS: atom_id res chain seq x y z
N MET A 1 21.60 -52.45 79.26
CA MET A 1 21.86 -51.07 78.91
C MET A 1 21.50 -50.89 77.41
N LYS A 2 20.39 -50.23 77.10
CA LYS A 2 19.90 -50.07 75.73
C LYS A 2 20.29 -48.66 75.24
N SER A 3 21.10 -48.63 74.19
CA SER A 3 21.50 -47.41 73.51
C SER A 3 20.47 -47.10 72.35
N THR A 4 19.84 -45.96 72.47
CA THR A 4 18.85 -45.44 71.45
C THR A 4 19.59 -44.52 70.45
N PHE A 5 19.64 -44.92 69.21
CA PHE A 5 20.19 -44.10 68.10
C PHE A 5 19.10 -43.15 67.57
N PHE A 6 19.32 -41.85 67.66
CA PHE A 6 18.55 -40.83 66.97
C PHE A 6 19.03 -40.71 65.54
N LYS A 7 18.08 -40.82 64.52
CA LYS A 7 18.33 -40.48 63.15
C LYS A 7 17.89 -39.05 62.92
N PRO A 8 18.66 -38.18 62.25
CA PRO A 8 18.16 -36.87 61.83
C PRO A 8 17.33 -37.00 60.55
N LEU A 9 16.14 -36.36 60.58
CA LEU A 9 15.22 -36.22 59.47
C LEU A 9 15.66 -35.04 58.58
N THR A 10 16.28 -35.33 57.46
CA THR A 10 16.61 -34.30 56.43
C THR A 10 15.38 -33.94 55.64
N GLY A 11 14.75 -32.81 55.96
CA GLY A 11 13.70 -32.22 55.19
C GLY A 11 14.20 -31.60 53.89
N LEU A 12 13.84 -32.19 52.76
CA LEU A 12 14.13 -31.65 51.43
C LEU A 12 13.08 -30.55 51.12
N LEU A 13 13.50 -29.30 51.19
CA LEU A 13 12.66 -28.15 50.82
C LEU A 13 12.65 -28.06 49.26
N ALA A 14 11.59 -28.54 48.65
CA ALA A 14 11.38 -28.37 47.20
C ALA A 14 10.99 -26.91 46.88
N LEU A 15 11.92 -26.15 46.39
CA LEU A 15 11.70 -24.79 45.90
C LEU A 15 11.03 -24.87 44.51
N THR A 16 9.71 -24.79 44.45
CA THR A 16 8.96 -24.67 43.18
C THR A 16 9.18 -23.31 42.57
N LEU A 17 10.08 -23.22 41.58
CA LEU A 17 10.17 -22.05 40.70
C LEU A 17 8.88 -21.95 39.87
N ILE A 18 7.97 -21.05 40.27
CA ILE A 18 6.88 -20.61 39.45
C ILE A 18 7.47 -19.68 38.37
N LEU A 19 7.82 -20.23 37.22
CA LEU A 19 8.07 -19.46 36.03
C LEU A 19 6.75 -18.75 35.63
N GLY A 20 6.63 -17.50 36.09
CA GLY A 20 5.59 -16.61 35.64
C GLY A 20 5.71 -16.39 34.14
N TYR A 21 4.88 -17.06 33.35
CA TYR A 21 4.65 -16.68 31.97
C TYR A 21 4.04 -15.28 32.00
N ALA A 22 4.87 -14.26 31.77
CA ALA A 22 4.35 -12.94 31.42
C ALA A 22 3.55 -13.12 30.14
N PRO A 23 2.25 -12.77 30.10
CA PRO A 23 1.48 -12.82 28.86
C PRO A 23 2.21 -11.93 27.87
N ALA A 24 2.55 -12.46 26.69
CA ALA A 24 3.07 -11.68 25.60
C ALA A 24 2.11 -10.51 25.35
N SER A 25 2.53 -9.31 25.68
CA SER A 25 1.75 -8.09 25.46
C SER A 25 1.61 -7.95 23.95
N PHE A 26 0.51 -8.42 23.41
CA PHE A 26 0.16 -8.13 22.03
C PHE A 26 0.00 -6.63 21.91
N ALA A 27 0.82 -6.01 21.09
CA ALA A 27 0.76 -4.58 20.87
C ALA A 27 -0.65 -4.23 20.37
N SER A 28 -1.41 -3.49 21.18
CA SER A 28 -2.76 -3.07 20.83
C SER A 28 -2.76 -2.29 19.50
N ALA A 29 -3.80 -2.50 18.69
CA ALA A 29 -4.00 -1.75 17.45
C ALA A 29 -3.98 -0.23 17.71
N VAL A 30 -3.52 0.53 16.75
CA VAL A 30 -3.49 1.99 16.80
C VAL A 30 -4.89 2.55 16.62
N SER A 31 -5.43 3.22 17.61
CA SER A 31 -6.77 3.80 17.53
C SER A 31 -6.81 4.99 16.58
N LEU A 32 -7.71 4.95 15.59
CA LEU A 32 -7.98 6.02 14.65
C LEU A 32 -9.49 6.27 14.59
N VAL A 33 -9.92 7.51 14.88
CA VAL A 33 -11.34 7.88 14.90
C VAL A 33 -11.68 8.73 13.69
N SER A 34 -12.60 8.26 12.86
CA SER A 34 -13.18 9.05 11.78
C SER A 34 -14.28 9.95 12.31
N VAL A 35 -14.11 11.25 12.12
CA VAL A 35 -15.06 12.27 12.61
C VAL A 35 -16.03 12.64 11.51
N LYS A 36 -17.35 12.66 11.84
CA LYS A 36 -18.38 13.09 10.89
C LYS A 36 -18.24 14.57 10.56
N VAL A 37 -18.28 14.89 9.27
CA VAL A 37 -18.23 16.27 8.76
C VAL A 37 -19.41 16.56 7.85
N LYS A 38 -19.89 17.80 7.84
CA LYS A 38 -21.00 18.24 6.96
C LYS A 38 -20.54 18.43 5.51
N ALA A 39 -19.35 19.01 5.34
CA ALA A 39 -18.75 19.25 4.03
C ALA A 39 -17.49 18.39 3.88
N PRO A 40 -17.27 17.76 2.70
CA PRO A 40 -16.08 16.96 2.44
C PRO A 40 -14.83 17.85 2.34
N PRO A 41 -13.63 17.29 2.62
CA PRO A 41 -12.38 17.94 2.22
C PRO A 41 -12.29 18.02 0.69
N LYS A 42 -11.54 18.99 0.20
CA LYS A 42 -11.18 19.06 -1.21
C LYS A 42 -9.97 18.16 -1.44
N LEU A 43 -10.14 17.19 -2.34
CA LEU A 43 -9.01 16.30 -2.70
C LEU A 43 -8.07 17.03 -3.66
N ASP A 44 -7.12 17.77 -3.12
CA ASP A 44 -6.12 18.52 -3.91
C ASP A 44 -4.68 18.38 -3.41
N GLY A 45 -4.44 17.43 -2.50
CA GLY A 45 -3.14 17.18 -1.87
C GLY A 45 -2.72 18.26 -0.88
N LYS A 46 -3.66 19.02 -0.32
CA LYS A 46 -3.42 20.07 0.68
C LYS A 46 -4.27 19.82 1.93
N ARG A 47 -3.86 20.46 3.02
CA ARG A 47 -4.56 20.35 4.30
C ARG A 47 -5.63 21.43 4.42
N ASP A 48 -6.87 21.09 4.13
CA ASP A 48 -8.03 21.94 4.35
C ASP A 48 -8.32 22.18 5.84
N ALA A 49 -9.11 23.22 6.12
CA ALA A 49 -9.56 23.51 7.49
C ALA A 49 -10.40 22.39 8.11
N VAL A 50 -11.12 21.61 7.30
CA VAL A 50 -11.93 20.46 7.76
C VAL A 50 -11.08 19.43 8.49
N TRP A 51 -9.82 19.23 8.11
CA TRP A 51 -8.89 18.29 8.74
C TRP A 51 -8.49 18.68 10.18
N LYS A 52 -8.79 19.93 10.62
CA LYS A 52 -8.60 20.33 12.01
C LYS A 52 -9.56 19.61 12.96
N LYS A 53 -10.70 19.09 12.46
CA LYS A 53 -11.69 18.36 13.26
C LYS A 53 -11.23 16.95 13.61
N ALA A 54 -10.35 16.34 12.83
CA ALA A 54 -9.82 15.01 13.07
C ALA A 54 -8.53 15.04 13.87
N LYS A 55 -8.43 14.18 14.88
CA LYS A 55 -7.18 13.96 15.63
C LYS A 55 -6.15 13.34 14.70
N GLN A 56 -4.94 13.86 14.70
CA GLN A 56 -3.82 13.25 13.99
C GLN A 56 -3.25 12.10 14.81
N VAL A 57 -3.06 10.98 14.15
CA VAL A 57 -2.32 9.84 14.67
C VAL A 57 -0.99 9.76 13.93
N LYS A 58 0.10 9.48 14.64
CA LYS A 58 1.43 9.32 14.09
C LYS A 58 1.92 7.91 14.41
N VAL A 59 2.51 7.27 13.43
CA VAL A 59 3.07 5.93 13.52
C VAL A 59 4.36 5.85 12.73
N GLU A 60 5.25 4.98 13.15
CA GLU A 60 6.48 4.73 12.43
C GLU A 60 6.35 3.48 11.58
N ALA A 61 6.77 3.54 10.33
CA ALA A 61 6.98 2.37 9.51
C ALA A 61 8.28 1.65 9.96
N GLU A 62 8.32 0.34 9.81
CA GLU A 62 9.48 -0.49 10.15
C GLU A 62 10.63 -0.12 9.20
N ASP A 63 11.71 0.39 9.77
CA ASP A 63 12.87 0.89 9.01
C ASP A 63 12.49 1.97 7.95
N GLY A 64 11.47 2.76 8.24
CA GLY A 64 10.92 3.75 7.32
C GLY A 64 10.43 5.04 7.98
N PRO A 65 9.69 5.89 7.26
CA PRO A 65 9.29 7.20 7.75
C PRO A 65 8.18 7.13 8.81
N GLU A 66 8.11 8.19 9.63
CA GLU A 66 6.91 8.49 10.42
C GLU A 66 5.77 8.89 9.47
N ILE A 67 4.63 8.21 9.57
CA ILE A 67 3.42 8.46 8.80
C ILE A 67 2.37 9.11 9.71
N SER A 68 1.87 10.26 9.33
CA SER A 68 0.73 10.89 9.99
C SER A 68 -0.56 10.56 9.26
N VAL A 69 -1.61 10.22 10.02
CA VAL A 69 -2.92 9.81 9.49
C VAL A 69 -4.01 10.61 10.18
N LYS A 70 -4.96 11.12 9.41
CA LYS A 70 -6.24 11.66 9.86
C LYS A 70 -7.36 11.06 9.03
N THR A 71 -8.56 10.97 9.60
CA THR A 71 -9.74 10.52 8.84
C THR A 71 -10.98 11.29 9.26
N VAL A 72 -11.80 11.60 8.28
CA VAL A 72 -13.16 12.15 8.45
C VAL A 72 -14.12 11.40 7.53
N HIS A 73 -15.41 11.49 7.79
CA HIS A 73 -16.41 10.91 6.90
C HIS A 73 -17.62 11.86 6.74
N THR A 74 -18.30 11.72 5.60
CA THR A 74 -19.62 12.27 5.35
C THR A 74 -20.69 11.18 5.55
N LYS A 75 -21.92 11.43 5.12
CA LYS A 75 -22.97 10.42 5.14
C LYS A 75 -22.65 9.19 4.28
N ASP A 76 -21.89 9.37 3.20
CA ASP A 76 -21.72 8.40 2.13
C ASP A 76 -20.26 8.07 1.78
N ARG A 77 -19.30 8.83 2.30
CA ARG A 77 -17.88 8.65 1.94
C ARG A 77 -16.95 8.79 3.15
N ILE A 78 -15.86 8.04 3.13
CA ILE A 78 -14.73 8.19 4.04
C ILE A 78 -13.58 8.92 3.31
N TYR A 79 -12.82 9.68 4.09
CA TYR A 79 -11.68 10.46 3.63
C TYR A 79 -10.49 10.23 4.56
N PHE A 80 -9.32 10.05 3.98
CA PHE A 80 -8.05 9.95 4.70
C PHE A 80 -7.11 11.06 4.25
N LEU A 81 -6.41 11.65 5.19
CA LEU A 81 -5.26 12.53 4.95
C LEU A 81 -4.03 11.87 5.55
N LEU A 82 -3.05 11.63 4.69
CA LEU A 82 -1.79 11.01 5.05
C LEU A 82 -0.63 11.95 4.72
N SER A 83 0.44 11.85 5.50
CA SER A 83 1.66 12.59 5.17
C SER A 83 2.86 11.87 5.77
N TRP A 84 3.93 11.70 4.99
CA TRP A 84 5.19 11.10 5.40
C TRP A 84 6.39 11.83 4.79
N LYS A 85 7.54 11.76 5.45
CA LYS A 85 8.80 12.23 4.88
C LYS A 85 9.25 11.28 3.79
N ASP A 86 9.79 11.86 2.74
CA ASP A 86 10.37 11.17 1.61
C ASP A 86 11.44 12.11 1.03
N TRP A 87 12.68 11.64 0.95
CA TRP A 87 13.80 12.49 0.56
C TRP A 87 13.89 12.72 -0.94
N THR A 88 13.21 11.89 -1.71
CA THR A 88 13.15 11.97 -3.16
C THR A 88 11.70 12.18 -3.62
N LYS A 89 11.52 12.62 -4.83
CA LYS A 89 10.22 12.69 -5.49
C LYS A 89 10.26 11.77 -6.69
N SER A 90 9.92 10.50 -6.49
CA SER A 90 10.01 9.50 -7.55
C SER A 90 8.66 9.32 -8.24
N ILE A 91 8.54 9.91 -9.44
CA ILE A 91 7.30 9.96 -10.22
C ILE A 91 7.42 9.34 -11.61
N ASN A 92 8.61 8.84 -11.99
CA ASN A 92 8.87 8.36 -13.34
C ASN A 92 9.17 6.86 -13.32
N GLN A 93 8.16 6.06 -13.47
CA GLN A 93 8.33 4.63 -13.63
C GLN A 93 8.70 4.30 -15.08
N ASP A 94 9.78 3.51 -15.30
CA ASP A 94 10.19 3.01 -16.62
C ASP A 94 10.40 4.10 -17.69
N LYS A 95 10.90 5.28 -17.31
CA LYS A 95 11.11 6.39 -18.25
C LYS A 95 12.15 6.02 -19.32
N TRP A 96 11.78 6.17 -20.58
CA TRP A 96 12.68 6.04 -21.71
C TRP A 96 13.56 7.27 -21.88
N VAL A 97 14.85 7.05 -22.15
CA VAL A 97 15.81 8.12 -22.51
C VAL A 97 16.57 7.71 -23.76
N TYR A 98 16.69 8.62 -24.73
CA TYR A 98 17.43 8.40 -25.97
C TYR A 98 18.88 8.87 -25.83
N ASP A 99 19.87 7.99 -26.02
CA ASP A 99 21.30 8.31 -25.89
C ASP A 99 21.94 8.89 -27.17
N GLY A 100 21.14 9.05 -28.23
CA GLY A 100 21.56 9.46 -29.57
C GLY A 100 21.75 8.29 -30.56
N LYS A 101 21.70 7.04 -30.06
CA LYS A 101 21.79 5.81 -30.87
C LYS A 101 20.65 4.85 -30.57
N LYS A 102 20.31 4.68 -29.31
CA LYS A 102 19.28 3.74 -28.83
C LYS A 102 18.48 4.31 -27.66
N TRP A 103 17.32 3.73 -27.43
CA TRP A 103 16.52 3.97 -26.23
C TRP A 103 17.02 3.10 -25.08
N GLY A 104 17.06 3.67 -23.88
CA GLY A 104 17.30 2.96 -22.63
C GLY A 104 16.24 3.34 -21.61
N VAL A 105 15.88 2.44 -20.72
CA VAL A 105 15.04 2.77 -19.56
C VAL A 105 15.92 3.39 -18.49
N LYS A 106 15.54 4.58 -18.04
CA LYS A 106 16.18 5.24 -16.91
C LYS A 106 15.27 5.17 -15.71
N GLN A 107 15.68 4.41 -14.71
CA GLN A 107 15.06 4.39 -13.41
C GLN A 107 15.51 5.62 -12.60
N GLU A 108 14.65 6.11 -11.70
CA GLU A 108 15.05 7.09 -10.71
C GLU A 108 15.90 6.37 -9.66
N LYS A 109 17.07 6.91 -9.33
CA LYS A 109 17.95 6.27 -8.35
C LYS A 109 17.36 6.39 -6.96
N ARG A 110 17.38 5.29 -6.21
CA ARG A 110 17.37 5.35 -4.75
C ARG A 110 18.61 6.08 -4.26
N TRP A 111 18.53 6.68 -3.10
CA TRP A 111 19.66 7.38 -2.52
C TRP A 111 20.78 6.42 -2.05
N GLU A 112 20.46 5.12 -1.85
CA GLU A 112 21.36 4.07 -1.36
C GLU A 112 21.79 3.03 -2.41
N ASP A 113 21.56 3.27 -3.71
CA ASP A 113 21.53 2.18 -4.67
C ASP A 113 22.83 1.76 -5.30
N GLU A 114 23.08 0.46 -5.19
CA GLU A 114 23.96 -0.30 -6.06
C GLU A 114 23.20 -0.97 -7.24
N ASP A 115 21.87 -1.20 -7.17
CA ASP A 115 21.07 -1.84 -8.23
C ASP A 115 20.04 -0.91 -8.88
N PRO A 116 20.31 -0.39 -10.10
CA PRO A 116 19.39 0.50 -10.80
C PRO A 116 18.13 -0.19 -11.34
N TRP A 117 18.00 -1.51 -11.25
CA TRP A 117 16.88 -2.28 -11.77
C TRP A 117 15.67 -2.33 -10.83
N GLU A 118 15.84 -1.94 -9.58
CA GLU A 118 14.80 -1.98 -8.56
C GLU A 118 14.05 -0.67 -8.35
N ALA A 119 14.53 0.42 -8.94
CA ALA A 119 13.92 1.74 -8.78
C ALA A 119 12.57 1.85 -9.51
N ASP A 120 11.58 2.31 -8.80
CA ASP A 120 10.20 2.54 -9.29
C ASP A 120 9.72 3.94 -8.82
N SER A 121 8.44 4.12 -8.60
CA SER A 121 7.88 5.37 -8.08
C SER A 121 7.44 5.23 -6.64
N ASP A 122 7.33 6.37 -5.94
CA ASP A 122 6.76 6.41 -4.61
C ASP A 122 5.34 5.85 -4.61
N ARG A 123 5.03 5.07 -3.57
CA ARG A 123 3.73 4.40 -3.43
C ARG A 123 3.24 4.42 -1.99
N PHE A 124 1.94 4.24 -1.87
CA PHE A 124 1.25 4.05 -0.61
C PHE A 124 0.19 2.96 -0.76
N CYS A 125 -0.01 2.17 0.28
CA CYS A 125 -1.03 1.12 0.29
C CYS A 125 -1.77 1.05 1.62
N PHE A 126 -3.09 0.91 1.55
CA PHE A 126 -3.90 0.32 2.61
C PHE A 126 -4.18 -1.14 2.31
N GLN A 127 -4.21 -1.96 3.36
CA GLN A 127 -4.66 -3.34 3.30
C GLN A 127 -5.74 -3.58 4.37
N TRP A 128 -6.92 -4.00 3.96
CA TRP A 128 -8.09 -4.26 4.81
C TRP A 128 -8.43 -5.74 4.80
N PRO A 129 -8.42 -6.46 5.94
CA PRO A 129 -8.92 -7.83 5.97
C PRO A 129 -10.43 -7.81 5.77
N ILE A 130 -10.93 -8.68 4.89
CA ILE A 130 -12.35 -8.79 4.56
C ILE A 130 -12.82 -10.23 4.61
N ARG A 131 -14.13 -10.48 4.62
CA ARG A 131 -14.87 -11.75 4.48
C ARG A 131 -14.76 -12.72 5.65
N ASP A 132 -13.64 -12.85 6.32
CA ASP A 132 -13.40 -13.87 7.34
C ASP A 132 -13.15 -13.25 8.71
N GLU A 133 -14.05 -13.49 9.67
CA GLU A 133 -13.94 -12.89 11.01
C GLU A 133 -12.68 -13.39 11.75
N VAL A 134 -12.30 -14.65 11.58
CA VAL A 134 -11.08 -15.20 12.20
C VAL A 134 -9.85 -14.50 11.66
N LEU A 135 -9.82 -14.24 10.35
CA LEU A 135 -8.76 -13.45 9.73
C LEU A 135 -8.74 -12.02 10.27
N ILE A 136 -9.90 -11.35 10.35
CA ILE A 136 -10.03 -9.99 10.87
C ILE A 136 -9.47 -9.90 12.28
N GLN A 137 -9.80 -10.85 13.16
CA GLN A 137 -9.29 -10.89 14.53
C GLN A 137 -7.79 -11.21 14.62
N LYS A 138 -7.25 -12.04 13.73
CA LYS A 138 -5.80 -12.26 13.62
C LYS A 138 -5.09 -11.00 13.16
N PHE A 139 -5.66 -10.32 12.15
CA PHE A 139 -5.13 -9.06 11.62
C PHE A 139 -5.13 -7.96 12.68
N ALA A 140 -6.21 -7.84 13.46
CA ALA A 140 -6.32 -6.90 14.58
C ALA A 140 -5.17 -7.01 15.60
N LYS A 141 -4.59 -8.21 15.73
CA LYS A 141 -3.47 -8.50 16.66
C LYS A 141 -2.11 -8.38 16.03
N LYS A 142 -1.95 -8.75 14.76
CA LYS A 142 -0.64 -8.95 14.11
C LYS A 142 -0.40 -8.07 12.87
N GLY A 143 -1.43 -7.34 12.41
CA GLY A 143 -1.36 -6.49 11.22
C GLY A 143 -1.27 -7.28 9.90
N CYS A 144 -0.85 -6.60 8.84
CA CYS A 144 -0.84 -7.12 7.47
C CYS A 144 0.01 -8.40 7.29
N SER A 145 0.97 -8.65 8.17
CA SER A 145 1.83 -9.82 8.08
C SER A 145 1.08 -11.15 8.10
N VAL A 146 -0.12 -11.22 8.68
CA VAL A 146 -0.91 -12.47 8.70
C VAL A 146 -1.41 -12.86 7.31
N LEU A 147 -1.49 -11.92 6.38
CA LEU A 147 -1.95 -12.14 5.01
C LEU A 147 -0.80 -12.39 4.05
N CYS A 148 0.24 -11.56 4.12
CA CYS A 148 1.30 -11.52 3.12
C CYS A 148 2.58 -12.23 3.57
N HIS A 149 2.82 -12.35 4.88
CA HIS A 149 4.05 -12.89 5.44
C HIS A 149 3.76 -14.04 6.40
N LYS A 150 4.61 -15.06 6.41
CA LYS A 150 4.64 -16.08 7.45
C LYS A 150 6.04 -16.13 8.04
N PRO A 151 6.19 -16.44 9.35
CA PRO A 151 7.50 -16.57 9.98
C PRO A 151 8.43 -17.57 9.26
N GLU A 152 7.81 -18.65 8.71
CA GLU A 152 8.53 -19.72 8.03
C GLU A 152 8.78 -19.46 6.54
N LYS A 153 8.07 -18.48 5.97
CA LYS A 153 8.15 -18.13 4.55
C LYS A 153 8.00 -16.62 4.42
N GLU A 154 9.11 -15.92 4.44
CA GLU A 154 9.15 -14.53 4.02
C GLU A 154 8.47 -14.38 2.66
N ASN A 155 7.69 -13.33 2.47
CA ASN A 155 7.05 -13.05 1.19
C ASN A 155 6.10 -14.14 0.70
N LYS A 156 5.24 -14.66 1.57
CA LYS A 156 4.18 -15.58 1.16
C LYS A 156 3.24 -14.97 0.12
N MET A 157 2.78 -13.71 0.35
CA MET A 157 2.03 -12.85 -0.56
C MET A 157 0.67 -13.37 -1.02
N PHE A 158 0.04 -14.26 -0.27
CA PHE A 158 -1.31 -14.76 -0.53
C PHE A 158 -1.98 -15.17 0.78
N THR A 159 -3.30 -15.25 0.81
CA THR A 159 -4.08 -15.63 1.99
C THR A 159 -3.96 -17.14 2.30
N ASN A 160 -4.40 -17.57 3.49
CA ASN A 160 -4.22 -18.98 3.91
C ASN A 160 -5.31 -19.92 3.37
N GLY A 161 -6.47 -19.38 3.04
CA GLY A 161 -7.61 -20.15 2.59
C GLY A 161 -8.49 -19.39 1.61
N PRO A 162 -9.39 -20.10 0.90
CA PRO A 162 -10.23 -19.51 -0.14
C PRO A 162 -11.28 -18.52 0.41
N HIS A 163 -11.53 -18.55 1.72
CA HIS A 163 -12.46 -17.62 2.39
C HIS A 163 -11.77 -16.35 2.86
N GLU A 164 -10.45 -16.37 2.96
CA GLU A 164 -9.67 -15.20 3.35
C GLU A 164 -9.39 -14.30 2.15
N ALA A 165 -9.63 -13.01 2.31
CA ALA A 165 -9.23 -11.99 1.35
C ALA A 165 -8.87 -10.68 2.04
N SER A 166 -8.18 -9.82 1.34
CA SER A 166 -8.01 -8.42 1.74
C SER A 166 -8.24 -7.49 0.57
N ASP A 167 -8.95 -6.40 0.83
CA ASP A 167 -9.07 -5.25 -0.04
C ASP A 167 -7.76 -4.43 0.01
N ILE A 168 -7.29 -3.93 -1.12
CA ILE A 168 -6.00 -3.22 -1.27
C ILE A 168 -6.21 -1.92 -2.03
N TRP A 169 -5.98 -0.80 -1.37
CA TRP A 169 -5.98 0.53 -1.99
C TRP A 169 -4.55 0.95 -2.28
N GLN A 170 -4.16 1.03 -3.53
CA GLN A 170 -2.80 1.35 -3.91
C GLN A 170 -2.70 2.66 -4.68
N TRP A 171 -2.10 3.67 -4.06
CA TRP A 171 -1.70 4.90 -4.71
C TRP A 171 -0.26 4.80 -5.24
N ARG A 172 -0.01 5.35 -6.43
CA ARG A 172 1.31 5.43 -7.06
C ARG A 172 1.54 6.82 -7.61
N ALA A 173 2.68 7.42 -7.29
CA ALA A 173 3.05 8.76 -7.75
C ALA A 173 3.17 8.86 -9.27
N SER A 174 3.57 7.75 -9.94
CA SER A 174 3.80 7.70 -11.39
C SER A 174 2.55 7.47 -12.23
N THR A 175 1.61 6.65 -11.76
CA THR A 175 0.57 6.11 -12.64
C THR A 175 -0.86 6.40 -12.19
N THR A 176 -1.14 6.51 -10.89
CA THR A 176 -2.48 6.79 -10.40
C THR A 176 -2.67 8.24 -9.97
N ASN A 177 -1.67 8.83 -9.30
CA ASN A 177 -1.74 10.22 -8.86
C ASN A 177 -2.02 11.23 -9.99
N PRO A 178 -1.38 11.11 -11.19
CA PRO A 178 -1.65 12.04 -12.29
C PRO A 178 -3.08 12.01 -12.80
N LEU A 179 -3.80 10.92 -12.53
CA LEU A 179 -5.19 10.70 -12.94
C LEU A 179 -6.20 10.91 -11.81
N GLY A 180 -5.73 11.27 -10.61
CA GLY A 180 -6.60 11.58 -9.48
C GLY A 180 -7.29 10.37 -8.84
N TYR A 181 -6.66 9.18 -8.83
CA TYR A 181 -7.23 7.98 -8.23
C TYR A 181 -6.14 7.12 -7.55
N ALA A 182 -6.56 6.12 -6.79
CA ALA A 182 -5.74 4.99 -6.38
C ALA A 182 -6.34 3.71 -6.98
N ASP A 183 -5.48 2.76 -7.38
CA ASP A 183 -5.93 1.45 -7.86
C ASP A 183 -6.61 0.71 -6.71
N ASP A 184 -7.82 0.22 -6.93
CA ASP A 184 -8.52 -0.72 -6.07
C ASP A 184 -8.28 -2.15 -6.55
N GLY A 185 -8.05 -3.06 -5.61
CA GLY A 185 -7.79 -4.44 -5.90
C GLY A 185 -7.81 -5.28 -4.63
N PHE A 186 -7.51 -6.54 -4.76
CA PHE A 186 -7.59 -7.49 -3.65
C PHE A 186 -6.48 -8.54 -3.67
N LEU A 187 -6.28 -9.13 -2.50
CA LEU A 187 -5.36 -10.25 -2.30
C LEU A 187 -6.16 -11.47 -1.84
N ASP A 188 -5.94 -12.61 -2.51
CA ASP A 188 -6.50 -13.91 -2.13
C ASP A 188 -5.54 -15.08 -2.43
N ASN A 189 -6.03 -16.30 -2.42
CA ASN A 189 -5.24 -17.49 -2.78
C ASN A 189 -5.86 -18.33 -3.91
N THR A 190 -6.90 -17.85 -4.58
CA THR A 190 -7.68 -18.66 -5.54
C THR A 190 -6.86 -19.16 -6.74
N ASN A 191 -5.82 -18.44 -7.14
CA ASN A 191 -4.93 -18.80 -8.25
C ASN A 191 -3.59 -19.40 -7.79
N ILE A 192 -3.46 -19.77 -6.52
CA ILE A 192 -2.22 -20.32 -5.96
C ILE A 192 -2.20 -21.86 -6.13
N SER A 193 -1.52 -22.31 -7.15
CA SER A 193 -1.20 -23.74 -7.32
C SER A 193 0.15 -24.10 -6.70
N LYS A 194 0.42 -25.39 -6.49
CA LYS A 194 1.73 -25.88 -6.00
C LYS A 194 2.92 -25.39 -6.86
N LYS A 195 2.71 -25.19 -8.17
CA LYS A 195 3.73 -24.66 -9.09
C LYS A 195 3.95 -23.17 -8.90
N VAL A 196 2.87 -22.42 -8.69
CA VAL A 196 2.91 -20.97 -8.42
C VAL A 196 3.55 -20.70 -7.07
N GLU A 197 3.23 -21.50 -6.05
CA GLU A 197 3.75 -21.34 -4.68
C GLU A 197 5.28 -21.39 -4.58
N LYS A 198 5.94 -22.07 -5.50
CA LYS A 198 7.41 -22.22 -5.52
C LYS A 198 8.17 -20.99 -6.03
N ASN A 199 7.48 -20.01 -6.63
CA ASN A 199 8.14 -18.85 -7.25
C ASN A 199 7.51 -17.55 -6.74
N ALA A 200 8.32 -16.62 -6.19
CA ALA A 200 7.86 -15.39 -5.59
C ALA A 200 7.08 -14.49 -6.56
N ASP A 201 7.63 -14.23 -7.75
CA ASP A 201 6.99 -13.38 -8.75
C ASP A 201 5.64 -13.93 -9.21
N LYS A 202 5.58 -15.27 -9.37
CA LYS A 202 4.32 -15.93 -9.73
C LYS A 202 3.29 -15.84 -8.61
N ARG A 203 3.71 -15.90 -7.34
CA ARG A 203 2.79 -15.75 -6.19
C ARG A 203 2.15 -14.39 -6.18
N ILE A 204 2.95 -13.31 -6.30
CA ILE A 204 2.42 -11.94 -6.32
C ILE A 204 1.42 -11.77 -7.45
N ASN A 205 1.79 -12.14 -8.67
CA ASN A 205 0.94 -11.97 -9.85
C ASN A 205 -0.32 -12.83 -9.82
N ALA A 206 -0.33 -13.94 -9.08
CA ALA A 206 -1.49 -14.82 -8.93
C ALA A 206 -2.42 -14.40 -7.80
N ALA A 207 -1.86 -13.86 -6.71
CA ALA A 207 -2.62 -13.50 -5.51
C ALA A 207 -3.15 -12.08 -5.54
N HIS A 208 -2.34 -11.11 -5.99
CA HIS A 208 -2.74 -9.72 -6.10
C HIS A 208 -3.48 -9.48 -7.42
N LYS A 209 -4.71 -9.10 -7.32
CA LYS A 209 -5.63 -8.87 -8.43
C LYS A 209 -6.16 -7.45 -8.36
N TRP A 210 -6.54 -6.94 -9.52
CA TRP A 210 -7.20 -5.66 -9.65
C TRP A 210 -8.69 -5.87 -9.84
N ASP A 211 -9.48 -4.99 -9.29
CA ASP A 211 -10.92 -4.98 -9.48
C ASP A 211 -11.31 -4.68 -10.93
N ASP A 212 -12.59 -4.73 -11.22
CA ASP A 212 -13.11 -4.51 -12.58
C ASP A 212 -12.73 -3.11 -13.09
N PRO A 213 -11.98 -3.02 -14.18
CA PRO A 213 -11.66 -1.73 -14.80
C PRO A 213 -12.85 -1.06 -15.47
N GLY A 214 -13.98 -1.76 -15.61
CA GLY A 214 -15.20 -1.27 -16.28
C GLY A 214 -15.14 -1.29 -17.79
N ALA A 215 -16.19 -0.75 -18.41
CA ALA A 215 -16.33 -0.71 -19.86
C ALA A 215 -15.14 0.02 -20.52
N GLY A 216 -14.64 -0.57 -21.62
CA GLY A 216 -13.52 -0.04 -22.39
C GLY A 216 -12.14 -0.38 -21.81
N LYS A 217 -12.07 -1.16 -20.74
CA LYS A 217 -10.82 -1.64 -20.11
C LYS A 217 -9.72 -0.57 -20.08
N SER A 218 -10.10 0.64 -19.66
CA SER A 218 -9.17 1.76 -19.53
C SER A 218 -8.25 1.46 -18.36
N ILE A 219 -7.01 1.13 -18.63
CA ILE A 219 -5.97 0.86 -17.65
C ILE A 219 -4.66 1.48 -18.12
N ASN A 220 -3.73 1.69 -17.20
CA ASN A 220 -2.39 2.12 -17.55
C ASN A 220 -1.68 1.02 -18.35
N VAL A 221 -1.04 1.38 -19.45
CA VAL A 221 -0.35 0.46 -20.36
C VAL A 221 1.11 0.85 -20.48
N ARG A 222 2.02 -0.12 -20.43
CA ARG A 222 3.45 0.14 -20.67
C ARG A 222 3.65 0.72 -22.07
N ASN A 223 4.39 1.82 -22.13
CA ASN A 223 4.74 2.48 -23.38
C ASN A 223 5.98 1.82 -24.01
N ILE A 224 5.77 0.65 -24.60
CA ILE A 224 6.86 -0.16 -25.16
C ILE A 224 6.47 -0.74 -26.53
N LYS A 225 7.44 -0.74 -27.45
CA LYS A 225 7.42 -1.45 -28.74
C LYS A 225 8.84 -1.86 -29.11
N GLY A 226 9.12 -3.16 -29.10
CA GLY A 226 10.50 -3.65 -29.23
C GLY A 226 11.42 -3.08 -28.16
N ASN A 227 12.51 -2.45 -28.56
CA ASN A 227 13.52 -1.90 -27.66
C ASN A 227 13.36 -0.39 -27.40
N GLY A 228 12.14 0.16 -27.51
CA GLY A 228 11.90 1.59 -27.32
C GLY A 228 10.46 1.90 -26.98
N PRO A 229 10.12 3.20 -26.80
CA PRO A 229 8.74 3.62 -26.56
C PRO A 229 7.89 3.45 -27.83
N ARG A 230 6.62 3.14 -27.64
CA ARG A 230 5.62 3.05 -28.72
C ARG A 230 5.06 4.40 -29.12
N TRP A 231 4.86 5.27 -28.13
CA TRP A 231 4.19 6.56 -28.27
C TRP A 231 5.02 7.69 -27.66
N MET A 232 4.75 8.88 -28.09
CA MET A 232 5.24 10.12 -27.51
C MET A 232 4.09 11.12 -27.35
N SER A 233 4.32 12.23 -26.66
CA SER A 233 3.33 13.30 -26.53
C SER A 233 3.11 14.02 -27.86
N LYS A 234 1.85 14.39 -28.14
CA LYS A 234 1.49 15.31 -29.24
C LYS A 234 2.24 16.61 -29.14
N THR A 235 2.38 17.15 -27.92
CA THR A 235 3.05 18.42 -27.69
C THR A 235 4.54 18.23 -27.54
N PRO A 236 5.39 19.09 -28.16
CA PRO A 236 6.80 19.17 -27.87
C PRO A 236 7.00 19.46 -26.37
N LYS A 237 7.96 18.81 -25.74
CA LYS A 237 8.23 18.92 -24.31
C LYS A 237 7.03 18.52 -23.43
N GLY A 238 6.34 17.44 -23.81
CA GLY A 238 5.33 16.81 -22.93
C GLY A 238 5.92 16.62 -21.53
N GLY A 239 5.08 16.79 -20.50
CA GLY A 239 5.50 16.62 -19.10
C GLY A 239 5.92 15.18 -18.79
N PRO A 240 6.17 14.86 -17.52
CA PRO A 240 6.62 13.52 -17.11
C PRO A 240 5.58 12.42 -17.31
N PHE A 241 4.38 12.75 -17.75
CA PHE A 241 3.27 11.82 -17.93
C PHE A 241 2.70 11.84 -19.34
N LEU A 242 2.31 10.68 -19.85
CA LEU A 242 1.64 10.53 -21.13
C LEU A 242 0.20 10.01 -20.89
N PHE A 243 -0.79 10.79 -21.29
CA PHE A 243 -2.21 10.48 -21.10
C PHE A 243 -2.83 9.94 -22.37
N LYS A 244 -3.74 8.96 -22.23
CA LYS A 244 -4.55 8.45 -23.35
C LYS A 244 -5.33 9.57 -24.02
N GLY A 245 -5.28 9.62 -25.35
CA GLY A 245 -5.81 10.70 -26.15
C GLY A 245 -4.84 11.85 -26.42
N HIS A 246 -3.69 11.91 -25.73
CA HIS A 246 -2.62 12.87 -25.95
C HIS A 246 -1.36 12.24 -26.59
N GLU A 247 -1.42 10.95 -26.87
CA GLU A 247 -0.35 10.21 -27.51
C GLU A 247 -0.39 10.32 -29.03
N VAL A 248 0.79 10.24 -29.63
CA VAL A 248 1.00 9.97 -31.07
C VAL A 248 2.05 8.88 -31.20
N PRO A 249 2.11 8.14 -32.32
CA PRO A 249 3.22 7.22 -32.58
C PRO A 249 4.57 7.92 -32.41
N LEU A 250 5.58 7.17 -31.94
CA LEU A 250 6.93 7.70 -31.81
C LEU A 250 7.44 8.18 -33.18
N ASP A 251 7.85 9.42 -33.23
CA ASP A 251 8.44 10.07 -34.41
C ASP A 251 9.90 10.47 -34.10
N MET A 252 10.84 9.70 -34.64
CA MET A 252 12.28 9.91 -34.42
C MET A 252 12.81 11.21 -34.99
N SER A 253 12.12 11.83 -35.95
CA SER A 253 12.51 13.15 -36.49
C SER A 253 12.39 14.27 -35.42
N ARG A 254 11.59 14.06 -34.40
CA ARG A 254 11.38 14.98 -33.30
C ARG A 254 12.26 14.70 -32.08
N ILE A 255 13.05 13.63 -32.11
CA ILE A 255 13.83 13.14 -30.95
C ILE A 255 15.31 13.54 -31.10
N LYS A 256 15.86 14.04 -29.99
CA LYS A 256 17.29 14.39 -29.88
C LYS A 256 17.93 13.59 -28.74
N LYS A 257 19.25 13.49 -28.77
CA LYS A 257 20.03 12.90 -27.68
C LYS A 257 19.68 13.58 -26.36
N GLY A 258 19.35 12.77 -25.35
CA GLY A 258 18.94 13.23 -24.01
C GLY A 258 17.42 13.41 -23.85
N ASP A 259 16.64 13.35 -24.93
CA ASP A 259 15.18 13.41 -24.82
C ASP A 259 14.63 12.19 -24.08
N ALA A 260 13.57 12.44 -23.34
CA ALA A 260 12.89 11.42 -22.54
C ALA A 260 11.42 11.29 -22.91
N VAL A 261 10.92 10.06 -22.83
CA VAL A 261 9.50 9.71 -23.07
C VAL A 261 8.99 8.92 -21.88
N PRO A 262 7.77 9.21 -21.38
CA PRO A 262 7.17 8.46 -20.26
C PRO A 262 7.07 6.96 -20.57
N GLY A 263 7.34 6.13 -19.56
CA GLY A 263 7.29 4.66 -19.66
C GLY A 263 5.89 4.09 -19.70
N TRP A 264 4.87 4.89 -19.38
CA TRP A 264 3.48 4.46 -19.31
C TRP A 264 2.55 5.40 -20.03
N LEU A 265 1.56 4.84 -20.72
CA LEU A 265 0.38 5.53 -21.23
C LEU A 265 -0.73 5.42 -20.19
N LEU A 266 -1.15 6.55 -19.62
CA LEU A 266 -2.02 6.61 -18.47
C LEU A 266 -3.49 6.72 -18.86
N SER A 267 -4.34 5.90 -18.23
CA SER A 267 -5.77 5.89 -18.42
C SER A 267 -6.49 5.42 -17.14
N ARG A 268 -7.40 6.25 -16.60
CA ARG A 268 -8.14 5.92 -15.39
C ARG A 268 -9.22 4.86 -15.67
N PRO A 269 -9.31 3.78 -14.87
CA PRO A 269 -10.42 2.84 -14.91
C PRO A 269 -11.75 3.50 -14.60
N LYS A 270 -12.84 2.95 -15.14
CA LYS A 270 -14.21 3.43 -14.93
C LYS A 270 -15.03 2.55 -13.99
N GLY A 271 -14.59 1.31 -13.75
CA GLY A 271 -15.20 0.36 -12.83
C GLY A 271 -14.72 0.52 -11.40
N SER A 272 -14.96 -0.48 -10.54
CA SER A 272 -14.56 -0.51 -9.11
C SER A 272 -13.09 -0.24 -8.93
N ARG A 273 -12.21 -0.76 -9.79
CA ARG A 273 -10.78 -0.47 -9.78
C ARG A 273 -10.44 1.04 -9.72
N GLY A 274 -11.29 1.93 -10.24
CA GLY A 274 -11.06 3.38 -10.30
C GLY A 274 -11.88 4.20 -9.32
N ASP A 275 -12.59 3.61 -8.37
CA ASP A 275 -13.56 4.29 -7.51
C ASP A 275 -12.96 4.98 -6.30
N ILE A 276 -11.71 4.69 -5.95
CA ILE A 276 -10.93 5.40 -4.93
C ILE A 276 -10.39 6.69 -5.54
N SER A 277 -10.96 7.82 -5.17
CA SER A 277 -10.40 9.13 -5.53
C SER A 277 -9.16 9.42 -4.68
N ALA A 278 -8.11 9.93 -5.32
CA ALA A 278 -6.85 10.25 -4.65
C ALA A 278 -6.23 11.53 -5.21
N SER A 279 -5.55 12.29 -4.37
CA SER A 279 -4.71 13.41 -4.80
C SER A 279 -3.54 13.55 -3.85
N ALA A 280 -2.33 13.62 -4.39
CA ALA A 280 -1.15 13.84 -3.58
C ALA A 280 -0.27 14.97 -4.13
N LYS A 281 0.39 15.67 -3.22
CA LYS A 281 1.43 16.65 -3.51
C LYS A 281 2.68 16.37 -2.72
N TYR A 282 3.80 16.54 -3.39
CA TYR A 282 5.11 16.53 -2.77
C TYR A 282 5.57 17.97 -2.50
N ASP A 283 5.86 18.25 -1.25
CA ASP A 283 6.51 19.50 -0.85
C ASP A 283 8.02 19.29 -0.87
N LYS A 284 8.69 19.93 -1.84
CA LYS A 284 10.14 19.81 -2.02
C LYS A 284 10.92 20.44 -0.85
N LYS A 285 10.38 21.48 -0.21
CA LYS A 285 11.04 22.15 0.91
C LYS A 285 11.01 21.31 2.17
N GLU A 286 9.88 20.63 2.41
CA GLU A 286 9.68 19.77 3.56
C GLU A 286 10.21 18.35 3.33
N GLY A 287 10.52 17.96 2.06
CA GLY A 287 10.82 16.58 1.69
C GLY A 287 9.66 15.66 2.10
N ARG A 288 8.43 15.93 1.63
CA ARG A 288 7.24 15.31 2.21
C ARG A 288 6.10 15.14 1.21
N TRP A 289 5.54 13.97 1.19
CA TRP A 289 4.24 13.72 0.55
C TRP A 289 3.07 14.10 1.46
N THR A 290 2.02 14.64 0.87
CA THR A 290 0.69 14.76 1.46
C THR A 290 -0.29 14.12 0.49
N LEU A 291 -0.98 13.06 0.92
CA LEU A 291 -1.92 12.26 0.14
C LEU A 291 -3.30 12.34 0.78
N GLU A 292 -4.29 12.61 -0.03
CA GLU A 292 -5.71 12.50 0.31
C GLU A 292 -6.34 11.37 -0.49
N LEU A 293 -7.11 10.51 0.20
CA LEU A 293 -7.86 9.40 -0.38
C LEU A 293 -9.32 9.52 0.00
N SER A 294 -10.22 9.09 -0.87
CA SER A 294 -11.64 8.98 -0.57
C SER A 294 -12.31 7.86 -1.36
N ARG A 295 -13.16 7.07 -0.67
CA ARG A 295 -14.05 6.07 -1.28
C ARG A 295 -15.44 6.16 -0.65
N LYS A 296 -16.45 5.62 -1.32
CA LYS A 296 -17.77 5.42 -0.73
C LYS A 296 -17.64 4.54 0.51
N LEU A 297 -18.50 4.77 1.52
CA LEU A 297 -18.59 3.91 2.69
C LEU A 297 -19.07 2.50 2.31
N VAL A 298 -20.04 2.45 1.40
CA VAL A 298 -20.55 1.22 0.79
C VAL A 298 -20.38 1.31 -0.71
N THR A 299 -19.70 0.34 -1.30
CA THR A 299 -19.44 0.25 -2.74
C THR A 299 -20.38 -0.74 -3.41
N GLY A 300 -20.28 -0.88 -4.74
CA GLY A 300 -20.99 -1.93 -5.47
C GLY A 300 -20.30 -3.30 -5.43
N ASP A 301 -19.01 -3.35 -5.09
CA ASP A 301 -18.25 -4.60 -4.97
C ASP A 301 -18.20 -5.07 -3.51
N ASN A 302 -19.23 -5.80 -3.09
CA ASN A 302 -19.30 -6.37 -1.75
C ASN A 302 -18.49 -7.68 -1.60
N VAL A 303 -17.79 -8.10 -2.65
CA VAL A 303 -16.95 -9.30 -2.65
C VAL A 303 -15.47 -8.95 -2.42
N HIS A 304 -14.97 -7.88 -2.97
CA HIS A 304 -13.55 -7.51 -2.93
C HIS A 304 -13.26 -6.29 -2.08
N ASP A 305 -14.26 -5.44 -1.82
CA ASP A 305 -14.11 -4.21 -1.07
C ASP A 305 -14.48 -4.33 0.40
N VAL A 306 -13.75 -3.65 1.27
CA VAL A 306 -14.20 -3.39 2.63
C VAL A 306 -15.46 -2.51 2.59
N GLN A 307 -16.53 -2.96 3.22
CA GLN A 307 -17.78 -2.23 3.35
C GLN A 307 -17.87 -1.59 4.73
N PHE A 308 -17.98 -0.27 4.80
CA PHE A 308 -18.23 0.47 6.04
C PHE A 308 -19.74 0.65 6.23
N ASP A 309 -20.47 -0.46 6.18
CA ASP A 309 -21.92 -0.55 6.24
C ASP A 309 -22.48 -0.40 7.67
N ASP A 310 -21.68 -0.68 8.67
CA ASP A 310 -22.02 -0.53 10.08
C ASP A 310 -20.99 0.34 10.81
N LEU A 311 -21.31 1.62 10.98
CA LEU A 311 -20.40 2.59 11.60
C LEU A 311 -20.24 2.38 13.13
N SER A 312 -20.93 1.43 13.74
CA SER A 312 -20.72 1.03 15.13
C SER A 312 -19.58 0.03 15.32
N LYS A 313 -19.16 -0.63 14.23
CA LYS A 313 -18.05 -1.59 14.21
C LYS A 313 -16.68 -0.93 14.20
N THR A 314 -15.68 -1.71 14.57
CA THR A 314 -14.27 -1.37 14.38
C THR A 314 -13.76 -2.07 13.13
N TYR A 315 -13.13 -1.31 12.24
CA TYR A 315 -12.49 -1.81 11.02
C TYR A 315 -10.97 -1.76 11.17
N TYR A 316 -10.30 -2.85 10.82
CA TYR A 316 -8.85 -2.94 10.95
C TYR A 316 -8.18 -2.78 9.59
N PHE A 317 -7.01 -2.14 9.57
CA PHE A 317 -6.22 -2.02 8.35
C PHE A 317 -4.73 -1.87 8.65
N GLY A 318 -3.92 -2.18 7.65
CA GLY A 318 -2.48 -1.96 7.65
C GLY A 318 -2.08 -0.87 6.66
N ILE A 319 -0.89 -0.31 6.87
CA ILE A 319 -0.26 0.68 5.98
C ILE A 319 1.10 0.17 5.54
N ALA A 320 1.40 0.38 4.26
CA ALA A 320 2.73 0.24 3.70
C ALA A 320 3.06 1.42 2.78
N VAL A 321 4.33 1.79 2.74
CA VAL A 321 4.89 2.81 1.85
C VAL A 321 6.10 2.26 1.11
N TRP A 322 6.34 2.78 -0.08
CA TRP A 322 7.52 2.49 -0.89
C TRP A 322 8.20 3.82 -1.22
N GLU A 323 9.49 3.87 -0.99
CA GLU A 323 10.35 4.93 -1.49
C GLU A 323 11.07 4.44 -2.72
N ASN A 324 10.57 4.84 -3.89
CA ASN A 324 11.20 4.55 -5.18
C ASN A 324 11.59 3.07 -5.38
N ASP A 325 10.71 2.15 -4.94
CA ASP A 325 11.01 0.73 -4.91
C ASP A 325 9.98 -0.12 -5.65
N LEU A 326 10.41 -1.32 -6.05
CA LEU A 326 9.55 -2.37 -6.55
C LEU A 326 8.69 -2.98 -5.44
N LEU A 327 7.88 -3.97 -5.79
CA LEU A 327 6.90 -4.61 -4.90
C LEU A 327 7.47 -5.13 -3.58
N TYR A 328 8.74 -5.50 -3.54
CA TYR A 328 9.36 -6.15 -2.39
C TYR A 328 9.92 -5.18 -1.35
N GLY A 329 10.30 -3.97 -1.76
CA GLY A 329 10.97 -3.00 -0.90
C GLY A 329 10.04 -2.07 -0.14
N HIS A 330 8.83 -2.51 0.21
CA HIS A 330 7.95 -1.69 1.03
C HIS A 330 8.32 -1.73 2.51
N THR A 331 8.16 -0.61 3.18
CA THR A 331 8.15 -0.55 4.64
C THR A 331 6.70 -0.51 5.14
N ARG A 332 6.43 -1.22 6.23
CA ARG A 332 5.07 -1.34 6.79
C ARG A 332 4.99 -0.78 8.19
N VAL A 333 3.81 -0.36 8.58
CA VAL A 333 3.51 -0.13 9.99
C VAL A 333 3.23 -1.47 10.66
N LYS A 334 4.03 -1.85 11.67
CA LYS A 334 3.89 -3.15 12.37
C LYS A 334 2.53 -3.33 13.01
N LYS A 335 2.01 -2.28 13.65
CA LYS A 335 0.72 -2.31 14.34
C LYS A 335 -0.41 -2.02 13.38
N PRO A 336 -1.49 -2.82 13.36
CA PRO A 336 -2.67 -2.49 12.61
C PRO A 336 -3.34 -1.25 13.19
N PHE A 337 -4.14 -0.58 12.37
CA PHE A 337 -5.05 0.47 12.82
C PHE A 337 -6.41 -0.13 13.17
N ALA A 338 -7.04 0.42 14.19
CA ALA A 338 -8.42 0.18 14.57
C ALA A 338 -9.22 1.45 14.29
N LEU A 339 -9.92 1.46 13.16
CA LEU A 339 -10.76 2.56 12.71
C LEU A 339 -12.14 2.45 13.35
N THR A 340 -12.58 3.52 14.00
CA THR A 340 -13.95 3.70 14.52
C THR A 340 -14.54 5.00 13.98
N PHE A 341 -15.87 5.12 14.04
CA PHE A 341 -16.60 6.29 13.55
C PHE A 341 -17.29 7.04 14.68
N LYS A 342 -17.31 8.38 14.58
CA LYS A 342 -17.93 9.26 15.58
C LYS A 342 -18.68 10.40 14.91
#